data_df914f4d827c247affbe714ca81a9980
#
_entry.id   df914f4d827c247affbe714ca81a9980
#
_cell.length_a   1.000
_cell.length_b   1.000
_cell.length_c   1.000
_cell.angle_alpha   90.00
_cell.angle_beta   90.00
_cell.angle_gamma   90.00
#
_symmetry.space_group_name_H-M   'P 1'
#
loop_
_entity.id
_entity.type
_entity.pdbx_description
1 polymer ?
#
loop_
_entity_poly.entity_id
_entity_poly.type
_entity_poly.pdbx_seq_one_letter_code
_entity_poly.pdbx_strand_id
1 'polypeptide(L)'
;MPAIVIVGAQWGDEGKGKATDLLGGRVDYVVKPNGGNNAGHTVVVGGEKFELKLLPAGILSPNATSVIGNGVVINPQALFEEIDGLEARGADTSHLRISANAHLVAPYHQTLDQVTERFLGKRAIGTTGRGIGPTYMDKVGRLGIRVQDVLDESILRQKIEGALRQKNELLIKLYNRRAFEVDEISEYFLGFAERLAPMIVDSTRVLNEALDRDEVVLMEGGQATFLDVDHGTYPFVTSSNPTAGGASVGSGVGPTRITRVIGIQKAYTTRVGAGPFPTELFDEMGEQLRKTGGEFGVNTGRPRRTGWYDAVMARQAARINGFTDLFITKLDVLTGLREIPVCVAYEVDGQRFDEMPMTQSDFHHAQPVYENFPGWTEDITGARALEDLPTNARAYVEALEKMSGCRISAIGVGPDRDDTIVVRDLIAD
;
A
#
# COMPACT_ATOMS: atom_id res chain seq x y z
N MET A 1 2.82 20.59 -14.38
CA MET A 1 3.56 19.79 -13.38
C MET A 1 2.93 18.43 -13.19
N PRO A 2 3.66 17.42 -12.72
CA PRO A 2 3.21 16.03 -12.77
C PRO A 2 2.28 15.64 -11.64
N ALA A 3 1.30 14.80 -11.95
CA ALA A 3 0.74 13.88 -10.98
C ALA A 3 1.59 12.60 -10.99
N ILE A 4 2.12 12.23 -9.84
CA ILE A 4 3.03 11.10 -9.64
C ILE A 4 2.31 10.05 -8.80
N VAL A 5 2.41 8.78 -9.17
CA VAL A 5 1.88 7.67 -8.38
C VAL A 5 3.00 6.78 -7.89
N ILE A 6 3.05 6.51 -6.59
CA ILE A 6 3.91 5.48 -6.00
C ILE A 6 3.08 4.25 -5.71
N VAL A 7 3.50 3.10 -6.24
CA VAL A 7 2.82 1.80 -6.10
C VAL A 7 3.79 0.74 -5.62
N GLY A 8 3.37 -0.10 -4.67
CA GLY A 8 4.09 -1.32 -4.36
C GLY A 8 3.93 -2.33 -5.50
N ALA A 9 5.02 -2.87 -5.99
CA ALA A 9 5.03 -3.75 -7.15
C ALA A 9 5.10 -5.26 -6.80
N GLN A 10 5.02 -5.60 -5.52
CA GLN A 10 5.07 -6.97 -4.99
C GLN A 10 3.82 -7.25 -4.13
N TRP A 11 3.97 -7.70 -2.88
CA TRP A 11 2.88 -7.99 -1.94
C TRP A 11 2.86 -7.08 -0.70
N GLY A 12 3.35 -5.85 -0.81
CA GLY A 12 3.44 -4.90 0.30
C GLY A 12 4.81 -4.91 0.97
N ASP A 13 4.99 -3.95 1.87
CA ASP A 13 6.24 -3.77 2.64
C ASP A 13 7.50 -3.53 1.79
N GLU A 14 7.35 -3.04 0.54
CA GLU A 14 8.47 -2.78 -0.38
C GLU A 14 9.30 -1.56 0.02
N GLY A 15 8.84 -0.73 0.97
CA GLY A 15 9.53 0.49 1.37
C GLY A 15 8.99 1.75 0.69
N LYS A 16 7.69 1.78 0.33
CA LYS A 16 7.03 2.97 -0.24
C LYS A 16 7.21 4.23 0.60
N GLY A 17 7.16 4.10 1.93
CA GLY A 17 7.38 5.22 2.84
C GLY A 17 8.74 5.92 2.63
N LYS A 18 9.82 5.17 2.36
CA LYS A 18 11.13 5.73 2.00
C LYS A 18 11.08 6.53 0.70
N ALA A 19 10.37 6.02 -0.31
CA ALA A 19 10.21 6.71 -1.58
C ALA A 19 9.37 8.00 -1.42
N THR A 20 8.30 7.95 -0.63
CA THR A 20 7.47 9.12 -0.34
C THR A 20 8.25 10.17 0.44
N ASP A 21 9.04 9.77 1.43
CA ASP A 21 9.89 10.68 2.21
C ASP A 21 10.99 11.33 1.34
N LEU A 22 11.62 10.55 0.45
CA LEU A 22 12.60 11.06 -0.51
C LEU A 22 12.03 12.20 -1.39
N LEU A 23 10.75 12.10 -1.77
CA LEU A 23 10.08 13.07 -2.61
C LEU A 23 9.33 14.15 -1.83
N GLY A 24 9.02 13.91 -0.55
CA GLY A 24 8.10 14.72 0.26
C GLY A 24 8.45 16.19 0.40
N GLY A 25 9.74 16.55 0.36
CA GLY A 25 10.19 17.95 0.39
C GLY A 25 10.05 18.70 -0.95
N ARG A 26 9.61 18.02 -2.01
CA ARG A 26 9.57 18.53 -3.40
C ARG A 26 8.17 18.46 -4.01
N VAL A 27 7.16 18.13 -3.21
CA VAL A 27 5.76 17.98 -3.67
C VAL A 27 4.86 18.91 -2.86
N ASP A 28 3.80 19.40 -3.49
CA ASP A 28 2.85 20.33 -2.88
C ASP A 28 1.67 19.59 -2.23
N TYR A 29 1.34 18.41 -2.75
CA TYR A 29 0.28 17.55 -2.22
C TYR A 29 0.73 16.11 -2.10
N VAL A 30 0.38 15.46 -0.97
CA VAL A 30 0.52 14.01 -0.80
C VAL A 30 -0.85 13.41 -0.56
N VAL A 31 -1.28 12.51 -1.43
CA VAL A 31 -2.62 11.94 -1.44
C VAL A 31 -2.56 10.45 -1.12
N LYS A 32 -3.36 9.99 -0.16
CA LYS A 32 -3.65 8.57 0.04
C LYS A 32 -4.91 8.21 -0.76
N PRO A 33 -4.80 7.45 -1.86
CA PRO A 33 -5.93 7.21 -2.76
C PRO A 33 -6.77 5.98 -2.39
N ASN A 34 -6.25 5.04 -1.58
CA ASN A 34 -6.92 3.77 -1.30
C ASN A 34 -6.59 3.20 0.07
N GLY A 35 -7.30 2.13 0.44
CA GLY A 35 -7.07 1.39 1.68
C GLY A 35 -7.79 2.02 2.88
N GLY A 36 -7.23 1.83 4.05
CA GLY A 36 -7.75 2.31 5.33
C GLY A 36 -6.68 2.13 6.41
N ASN A 37 -7.10 1.92 7.67
CA ASN A 37 -6.17 1.66 8.77
C ASN A 37 -5.73 0.18 8.90
N ASN A 38 -5.86 -0.59 7.84
CA ASN A 38 -5.48 -2.02 7.79
C ASN A 38 -3.98 -2.26 7.58
N ALA A 39 -3.25 -1.28 7.05
CA ALA A 39 -1.80 -1.33 6.89
C ALA A 39 -1.17 -0.11 7.55
N GLY A 40 0.02 -0.28 8.11
CA GLY A 40 0.84 0.81 8.61
C GLY A 40 2.13 0.91 7.82
N HIS A 41 2.69 2.11 7.73
CA HIS A 41 4.02 2.33 7.21
C HIS A 41 4.80 3.23 8.18
N THR A 42 6.10 3.01 8.23
CA THR A 42 7.00 3.81 9.05
C THR A 42 7.66 4.87 8.20
N VAL A 43 7.64 6.10 8.67
CA VAL A 43 8.37 7.24 8.12
C VAL A 43 9.39 7.69 9.15
N VAL A 44 10.59 8.04 8.73
CA VAL A 44 11.65 8.55 9.62
C VAL A 44 11.91 10.00 9.26
N VAL A 45 11.65 10.91 10.21
CA VAL A 45 11.88 12.35 10.03
C VAL A 45 12.78 12.84 11.16
N GLY A 46 13.92 13.44 10.84
CA GLY A 46 14.86 13.95 11.83
C GLY A 46 15.42 12.88 12.79
N GLY A 47 15.50 11.62 12.34
CA GLY A 47 15.92 10.48 13.16
C GLY A 47 14.81 9.88 14.04
N GLU A 48 13.63 10.47 14.05
CA GLU A 48 12.48 10.01 14.80
C GLU A 48 11.54 9.16 13.91
N LYS A 49 11.06 8.02 14.45
CA LYS A 49 10.18 7.10 13.73
C LYS A 49 8.71 7.42 13.99
N PHE A 50 7.95 7.55 12.92
CA PHE A 50 6.49 7.73 12.92
C PHE A 50 5.81 6.54 12.24
N GLU A 51 4.84 5.95 12.91
CA GLU A 51 4.01 4.88 12.36
C GLU A 51 2.67 5.43 11.91
N LEU A 52 2.46 5.55 10.60
CA LEU A 52 1.24 6.06 10.01
C LEU A 52 0.37 4.92 9.49
N LYS A 53 -0.95 5.07 9.61
CA LYS A 53 -1.95 4.06 9.17
C LYS A 53 -2.96 4.66 8.19
N LEU A 54 -3.68 5.70 8.60
CA LEU A 54 -4.65 6.42 7.77
C LEU A 54 -4.05 7.66 7.13
N LEU A 55 -3.19 8.35 7.85
CA LEU A 55 -2.58 9.59 7.37
C LEU A 55 -1.58 9.31 6.24
N PRO A 56 -1.56 10.13 5.17
CA PRO A 56 -0.49 10.08 4.17
C PRO A 56 0.84 10.52 4.78
N ALA A 57 1.97 10.02 4.24
CA ALA A 57 3.31 10.38 4.76
C ALA A 57 3.60 11.89 4.71
N GLY A 58 2.97 12.60 3.77
CA GLY A 58 3.06 14.05 3.65
C GLY A 58 2.63 14.84 4.89
N ILE A 59 1.89 14.22 5.83
CA ILE A 59 1.48 14.87 7.09
C ILE A 59 2.66 15.33 7.94
N LEU A 60 3.82 14.71 7.74
CA LEU A 60 5.06 15.07 8.42
C LEU A 60 5.89 16.14 7.67
N SER A 61 5.42 16.57 6.49
CA SER A 61 6.07 17.59 5.67
C SER A 61 5.35 18.91 5.79
N PRO A 62 5.95 19.94 6.39
CA PRO A 62 5.25 21.19 6.68
C PRO A 62 4.82 21.97 5.43
N ASN A 63 5.42 21.66 4.28
CA ASN A 63 5.16 22.37 3.01
C ASN A 63 4.16 21.65 2.11
N ALA A 64 3.70 20.44 2.48
CA ALA A 64 2.81 19.64 1.64
C ALA A 64 1.40 19.55 2.25
N THR A 65 0.38 19.76 1.45
CA THR A 65 -1.00 19.49 1.85
C THR A 65 -1.25 17.98 1.79
N SER A 66 -1.69 17.41 2.91
CA SER A 66 -2.02 15.99 3.01
C SER A 66 -3.49 15.74 2.69
N VAL A 67 -3.79 14.79 1.81
CA VAL A 67 -5.16 14.51 1.38
C VAL A 67 -5.51 13.03 1.56
N ILE A 68 -6.58 12.75 2.28
CA ILE A 68 -7.21 11.43 2.26
C ILE A 68 -8.26 11.42 1.14
N GLY A 69 -7.99 10.65 0.09
CA GLY A 69 -8.80 10.60 -1.13
C GLY A 69 -10.11 9.84 -0.96
N ASN A 70 -10.98 9.95 -1.97
CA ASN A 70 -12.31 9.31 -1.99
C ASN A 70 -12.25 7.77 -2.05
N GLY A 71 -11.11 7.20 -2.40
CA GLY A 71 -10.92 5.74 -2.40
C GLY A 71 -10.64 5.14 -1.02
N VAL A 72 -10.33 5.95 -0.02
CA VAL A 72 -10.04 5.48 1.35
C VAL A 72 -11.32 5.18 2.13
N VAL A 73 -11.24 4.18 3.02
CA VAL A 73 -12.27 3.92 4.04
C VAL A 73 -11.71 4.29 5.42
N ILE A 74 -12.40 5.19 6.12
CA ILE A 74 -11.90 5.91 7.28
C ILE A 74 -12.62 5.43 8.54
N ASN A 75 -11.86 4.85 9.48
CA ASN A 75 -12.34 4.71 10.85
C ASN A 75 -12.07 6.05 11.58
N PRO A 76 -13.11 6.81 11.98
CA PRO A 76 -12.90 8.14 12.55
C PRO A 76 -12.19 8.10 13.90
N GLN A 77 -12.43 7.09 14.72
CA GLN A 77 -11.71 6.92 15.99
C GLN A 77 -10.21 6.72 15.74
N ALA A 78 -9.84 5.78 14.83
CA ALA A 78 -8.44 5.52 14.50
C ALA A 78 -7.76 6.74 13.84
N LEU A 79 -8.51 7.53 13.07
CA LEU A 79 -8.02 8.78 12.47
C LEU A 79 -7.61 9.77 13.54
N PHE A 80 -8.50 10.04 14.50
CA PHE A 80 -8.22 11.02 15.54
C PHE A 80 -7.21 10.53 16.57
N GLU A 81 -7.17 9.24 16.88
CA GLU A 81 -6.09 8.67 17.68
C GLU A 81 -4.70 8.89 17.03
N GLU A 82 -4.62 8.78 15.70
CA GLU A 82 -3.40 9.02 14.94
C GLU A 82 -3.03 10.51 14.89
N ILE A 83 -4.00 11.39 14.65
CA ILE A 83 -3.82 12.87 14.68
C ILE A 83 -3.34 13.31 16.05
N ASP A 84 -4.07 12.96 17.11
CA ASP A 84 -3.77 13.36 18.48
C ASP A 84 -2.38 12.87 18.91
N GLY A 85 -2.00 11.64 18.48
CA GLY A 85 -0.68 11.07 18.71
C GLY A 85 0.46 11.84 18.02
N LEU A 86 0.23 12.35 16.81
CA LEU A 86 1.20 13.18 16.09
C LEU A 86 1.32 14.58 16.70
N GLU A 87 0.19 15.21 17.02
CA GLU A 87 0.14 16.55 17.65
C GLU A 87 0.81 16.56 19.02
N ALA A 88 0.63 15.49 19.81
CA ALA A 88 1.33 15.30 21.08
C ALA A 88 2.86 15.23 20.95
N ARG A 89 3.35 14.87 19.74
CA ARG A 89 4.78 14.85 19.38
C ARG A 89 5.22 16.12 18.66
N GLY A 90 4.36 17.14 18.57
CA GLY A 90 4.65 18.45 17.99
C GLY A 90 4.48 18.54 16.47
N ALA A 91 3.88 17.55 15.82
CA ALA A 91 3.57 17.65 14.40
C ALA A 91 2.36 18.56 14.16
N ASP A 92 2.41 19.37 13.10
CA ASP A 92 1.27 20.16 12.63
C ASP A 92 0.40 19.33 11.68
N THR A 93 -0.84 19.05 12.05
CA THR A 93 -1.80 18.33 11.22
C THR A 93 -2.87 19.22 10.57
N SER A 94 -2.79 20.54 10.74
CA SER A 94 -3.78 21.52 10.26
C SER A 94 -3.95 21.56 8.74
N HIS A 95 -2.95 21.08 8.01
CA HIS A 95 -2.95 20.96 6.53
C HIS A 95 -3.55 19.65 6.01
N LEU A 96 -4.15 18.81 6.88
CA LEU A 96 -4.90 17.63 6.46
C LEU A 96 -6.21 18.01 5.80
N ARG A 97 -6.52 17.38 4.68
CA ARG A 97 -7.81 17.46 3.96
C ARG A 97 -8.37 16.06 3.74
N ILE A 98 -9.68 15.94 3.83
CA ILE A 98 -10.39 14.66 3.72
C ILE A 98 -11.45 14.78 2.64
N SER A 99 -11.46 13.85 1.70
CA SER A 99 -12.49 13.82 0.67
C SER A 99 -13.89 13.66 1.26
N ALA A 100 -14.79 14.54 0.91
CA ALA A 100 -16.21 14.43 1.23
C ALA A 100 -16.82 13.08 0.79
N ASN A 101 -16.27 12.49 -0.27
CA ASN A 101 -16.72 11.23 -0.86
C ASN A 101 -16.02 9.97 -0.31
N ALA A 102 -15.06 10.09 0.60
CA ALA A 102 -14.50 8.93 1.30
C ALA A 102 -15.58 8.26 2.17
N HIS A 103 -15.43 6.96 2.44
CA HIS A 103 -16.41 6.21 3.22
C HIS A 103 -15.98 6.03 4.67
N LEU A 104 -16.95 5.98 5.57
CA LEU A 104 -16.73 5.77 7.00
C LEU A 104 -16.85 4.30 7.37
N VAL A 105 -15.91 3.82 8.16
CA VAL A 105 -15.96 2.49 8.78
C VAL A 105 -16.83 2.58 10.05
N ALA A 106 -17.96 1.92 10.04
CA ALA A 106 -18.87 1.84 11.19
C ALA A 106 -18.48 0.70 12.15
N PRO A 107 -18.90 0.74 13.42
CA PRO A 107 -18.70 -0.36 14.38
C PRO A 107 -19.22 -1.71 13.89
N TYR A 108 -20.35 -1.74 13.17
CA TYR A 108 -20.88 -2.97 12.59
C TYR A 108 -19.98 -3.56 11.49
N HIS A 109 -19.19 -2.75 10.76
CA HIS A 109 -18.22 -3.24 9.80
C HIS A 109 -17.10 -4.04 10.48
N GLN A 110 -16.58 -3.54 11.60
CA GLN A 110 -15.55 -4.23 12.37
C GLN A 110 -16.09 -5.56 12.94
N THR A 111 -17.32 -5.53 13.48
CA THR A 111 -17.98 -6.74 13.98
C THR A 111 -18.17 -7.76 12.86
N LEU A 112 -18.65 -7.34 11.68
CA LEU A 112 -18.84 -8.23 10.53
C LEU A 112 -17.52 -8.83 10.05
N ASP A 113 -16.45 -8.05 9.96
CA ASP A 113 -15.12 -8.53 9.57
C ASP A 113 -14.65 -9.66 10.49
N GLN A 114 -14.71 -9.43 11.80
CA GLN A 114 -14.28 -10.41 12.81
C GLN A 114 -15.15 -11.68 12.84
N VAL A 115 -16.47 -11.55 12.71
CA VAL A 115 -17.35 -12.74 12.77
C VAL A 115 -17.30 -13.53 11.47
N THR A 116 -17.11 -12.88 10.31
CA THR A 116 -16.94 -13.55 9.03
C THR A 116 -15.66 -14.37 8.99
N GLU A 117 -14.52 -13.83 9.45
CA GLU A 117 -13.26 -14.56 9.54
C GLU A 117 -13.40 -15.82 10.43
N ARG A 118 -14.07 -15.70 11.58
CA ARG A 118 -14.34 -16.85 12.45
C ARG A 118 -15.24 -17.88 11.77
N PHE A 119 -16.28 -17.44 11.06
CA PHE A 119 -17.21 -18.31 10.35
C PHE A 119 -16.53 -19.08 9.22
N LEU A 120 -15.61 -18.45 8.48
CA LEU A 120 -14.83 -19.08 7.42
C LEU A 120 -13.85 -20.15 7.95
N GLY A 121 -13.42 -20.07 9.20
CA GLY A 121 -12.56 -21.06 9.84
C GLY A 121 -11.28 -21.32 9.03
N LYS A 122 -11.12 -22.55 8.51
CA LYS A 122 -9.94 -22.91 7.69
C LYS A 122 -9.84 -22.16 6.35
N ARG A 123 -10.91 -21.52 5.90
CA ARG A 123 -10.96 -20.70 4.67
C ARG A 123 -10.81 -19.21 4.96
N ALA A 124 -10.47 -18.86 6.21
CA ALA A 124 -10.23 -17.46 6.58
C ALA A 124 -9.12 -16.84 5.72
N ILE A 125 -9.32 -15.60 5.32
CA ILE A 125 -8.38 -14.84 4.48
C ILE A 125 -7.21 -14.33 5.31
N GLY A 126 -7.42 -14.13 6.62
CA GLY A 126 -6.47 -13.52 7.53
C GLY A 126 -6.55 -11.99 7.51
N THR A 127 -7.77 -11.46 7.50
CA THR A 127 -8.02 -10.01 7.55
C THR A 127 -7.49 -9.38 8.83
N THR A 128 -7.40 -8.06 8.86
CA THR A 128 -6.97 -7.33 10.06
C THR A 128 -8.08 -7.15 11.09
N GLY A 129 -9.32 -7.56 10.78
CA GLY A 129 -10.50 -7.41 11.65
C GLY A 129 -10.93 -5.96 11.87
N ARG A 130 -10.51 -5.03 11.00
CA ARG A 130 -10.74 -3.59 11.14
C ARG A 130 -11.93 -3.06 10.34
N GLY A 131 -12.70 -3.95 9.71
CA GLY A 131 -13.91 -3.59 8.96
C GLY A 131 -13.67 -3.04 7.56
N ILE A 132 -12.45 -3.14 7.02
CA ILE A 132 -12.09 -2.58 5.73
C ILE A 132 -12.89 -3.24 4.60
N GLY A 133 -12.85 -4.57 4.51
CA GLY A 133 -13.59 -5.35 3.51
C GLY A 133 -15.10 -5.07 3.54
N PRO A 134 -15.77 -5.20 4.68
CA PRO A 134 -17.20 -4.89 4.81
C PRO A 134 -17.56 -3.45 4.42
N THR A 135 -16.68 -2.46 4.67
CA THR A 135 -16.93 -1.08 4.24
C THR A 135 -16.84 -0.92 2.72
N TYR A 136 -15.86 -1.56 2.06
CA TYR A 136 -15.81 -1.59 0.59
C TYR A 136 -16.99 -2.33 -0.02
N MET A 137 -17.48 -3.42 0.61
CA MET A 137 -18.71 -4.09 0.19
C MET A 137 -19.91 -3.12 0.21
N ASP A 138 -20.03 -2.32 1.27
CA ASP A 138 -21.12 -1.34 1.37
C ASP A 138 -20.97 -0.19 0.38
N LYS A 139 -19.73 0.27 0.14
CA LYS A 139 -19.44 1.26 -0.90
C LYS A 139 -19.93 0.79 -2.27
N VAL A 140 -19.57 -0.43 -2.69
CA VAL A 140 -19.97 -1.00 -3.98
C VAL A 140 -21.45 -1.37 -3.99
N GLY A 141 -21.98 -1.85 -2.85
CA GLY A 141 -23.40 -2.12 -2.61
C GLY A 141 -24.29 -0.87 -2.54
N ARG A 142 -23.70 0.32 -2.52
CA ARG A 142 -24.37 1.64 -2.40
C ARG A 142 -25.16 1.82 -1.10
N LEU A 143 -24.66 1.16 -0.04
CA LEU A 143 -25.16 1.28 1.34
C LEU A 143 -24.16 2.06 2.25
N GLY A 144 -23.01 2.45 1.70
CA GLY A 144 -21.94 3.07 2.46
C GLY A 144 -22.27 4.47 2.97
N ILE A 145 -21.77 4.78 4.15
CA ILE A 145 -21.82 6.11 4.77
C ILE A 145 -20.58 6.89 4.33
N ARG A 146 -20.78 8.07 3.77
CA ARG A 146 -19.69 8.97 3.33
C ARG A 146 -19.32 9.96 4.42
N VAL A 147 -18.11 10.47 4.35
CA VAL A 147 -17.61 11.48 5.30
C VAL A 147 -18.52 12.72 5.32
N GLN A 148 -19.00 13.19 4.17
CA GLN A 148 -19.91 14.35 4.09
C GLN A 148 -21.25 14.15 4.81
N ASP A 149 -21.67 12.91 5.02
CA ASP A 149 -22.98 12.60 5.63
C ASP A 149 -23.03 13.06 7.11
N VAL A 150 -21.87 13.21 7.78
CA VAL A 150 -21.82 13.71 9.17
C VAL A 150 -22.19 15.19 9.27
N LEU A 151 -22.24 15.92 8.15
CA LEU A 151 -22.63 17.33 8.10
C LEU A 151 -24.16 17.52 8.10
N ASP A 152 -24.92 16.45 7.89
CA ASP A 152 -26.39 16.45 7.91
C ASP A 152 -26.91 15.24 8.70
N GLU A 153 -27.29 15.46 9.94
CA GLU A 153 -27.75 14.40 10.85
C GLU A 153 -28.95 13.62 10.28
N SER A 154 -29.88 14.29 9.60
CA SER A 154 -31.08 13.65 9.03
C SER A 154 -30.70 12.65 7.94
N ILE A 155 -29.82 13.06 7.03
CA ILE A 155 -29.30 12.18 5.96
C ILE A 155 -28.46 11.04 6.55
N LEU A 156 -27.60 11.34 7.52
CA LEU A 156 -26.78 10.33 8.21
C LEU A 156 -27.66 9.23 8.82
N ARG A 157 -28.68 9.62 9.61
CA ARG A 157 -29.62 8.68 10.26
C ARG A 157 -30.37 7.83 9.25
N GLN A 158 -30.89 8.44 8.19
CA GLN A 158 -31.60 7.73 7.12
C GLN A 158 -30.72 6.66 6.45
N LYS A 159 -29.46 6.99 6.15
CA LYS A 159 -28.52 6.04 5.54
C LYS A 159 -28.13 4.92 6.50
N ILE A 160 -27.90 5.24 7.77
CA ILE A 160 -27.62 4.24 8.80
C ILE A 160 -28.78 3.27 8.96
N GLU A 161 -30.01 3.76 9.03
CA GLU A 161 -31.22 2.91 9.09
C GLU A 161 -31.28 1.96 7.88
N GLY A 162 -31.06 2.48 6.67
CA GLY A 162 -31.03 1.68 5.44
C GLY A 162 -29.97 0.57 5.47
N ALA A 163 -28.75 0.89 5.93
CA ALA A 163 -27.66 -0.08 6.05
C ALA A 163 -27.96 -1.14 7.12
N LEU A 164 -28.44 -0.71 8.31
CA LEU A 164 -28.67 -1.60 9.45
C LEU A 164 -29.77 -2.64 9.19
N ARG A 165 -30.76 -2.35 8.35
CA ARG A 165 -31.78 -3.35 7.96
C ARG A 165 -31.15 -4.65 7.47
N GLN A 166 -30.16 -4.56 6.58
CA GLN A 166 -29.46 -5.73 6.05
C GLN A 166 -28.43 -6.29 7.03
N LYS A 167 -27.66 -5.41 7.68
CA LYS A 167 -26.54 -5.82 8.55
C LYS A 167 -27.05 -6.54 9.80
N ASN A 168 -28.12 -6.06 10.42
CA ASN A 168 -28.73 -6.68 11.58
C ASN A 168 -29.31 -8.06 11.27
N GLU A 169 -29.91 -8.25 10.09
CA GLU A 169 -30.35 -9.57 9.65
C GLU A 169 -29.19 -10.58 9.59
N LEU A 170 -28.07 -10.18 9.03
CA LEU A 170 -26.85 -11.02 8.99
C LEU A 170 -26.29 -11.29 10.39
N LEU A 171 -26.18 -10.26 11.21
CA LEU A 171 -25.64 -10.38 12.57
C LEU A 171 -26.51 -11.30 13.44
N ILE A 172 -27.83 -11.13 13.42
CA ILE A 172 -28.75 -11.92 14.25
C ILE A 172 -28.87 -13.34 13.71
N LYS A 173 -29.27 -13.49 12.44
CA LYS A 173 -29.69 -14.80 11.89
C LYS A 173 -28.53 -15.69 11.51
N LEU A 174 -27.43 -15.13 10.98
CA LEU A 174 -26.29 -15.94 10.53
C LEU A 174 -25.22 -16.06 11.64
N TYR A 175 -24.91 -14.96 12.29
CA TYR A 175 -23.77 -14.92 13.21
C TYR A 175 -24.15 -15.00 14.70
N ASN A 176 -25.45 -15.01 15.04
CA ASN A 176 -25.97 -14.99 16.41
C ASN A 176 -25.30 -13.88 17.25
N ARG A 177 -25.35 -12.65 16.74
CA ARG A 177 -24.84 -11.44 17.37
C ARG A 177 -25.95 -10.43 17.63
N ARG A 178 -25.69 -9.50 18.56
CA ARG A 178 -26.60 -8.38 18.86
C ARG A 178 -26.75 -7.49 17.62
N ALA A 179 -27.97 -6.98 17.41
CA ALA A 179 -28.24 -5.89 16.48
C ALA A 179 -27.58 -4.58 16.95
N PHE A 180 -27.32 -3.71 16.01
CA PHE A 180 -26.97 -2.30 16.28
C PHE A 180 -28.22 -1.44 16.15
N GLU A 181 -28.33 -0.41 17.01
CA GLU A 181 -29.39 0.56 16.94
C GLU A 181 -28.96 1.78 16.11
N VAL A 182 -29.92 2.43 15.44
CA VAL A 182 -29.67 3.62 14.60
C VAL A 182 -29.03 4.73 15.43
N ASP A 183 -29.56 4.97 16.63
CA ASP A 183 -29.04 6.00 17.53
C ASP A 183 -27.59 5.72 17.93
N GLU A 184 -27.24 4.48 18.30
CA GLU A 184 -25.90 4.06 18.68
C GLU A 184 -24.87 4.41 17.59
N ILE A 185 -25.17 4.11 16.32
CA ILE A 185 -24.26 4.36 15.20
C ILE A 185 -24.24 5.85 14.81
N SER A 186 -25.40 6.52 14.89
CA SER A 186 -25.50 7.94 14.56
C SER A 186 -24.72 8.81 15.56
N GLU A 187 -24.90 8.56 16.86
CA GLU A 187 -24.17 9.24 17.93
C GLU A 187 -22.66 9.00 17.83
N TYR A 188 -22.25 7.76 17.50
CA TYR A 188 -20.85 7.45 17.26
C TYR A 188 -20.24 8.35 16.18
N PHE A 189 -20.89 8.51 15.03
CA PHE A 189 -20.36 9.36 13.96
C PHE A 189 -20.48 10.84 14.26
N LEU A 190 -21.60 11.29 14.84
CA LEU A 190 -21.83 12.69 15.21
C LEU A 190 -20.82 13.18 16.26
N GLY A 191 -20.35 12.28 17.14
CA GLY A 191 -19.28 12.59 18.09
C GLY A 191 -17.96 13.05 17.44
N PHE A 192 -17.74 12.75 16.16
CA PHE A 192 -16.57 13.20 15.40
C PHE A 192 -16.88 14.36 14.43
N ALA A 193 -18.14 14.74 14.25
CA ALA A 193 -18.57 15.68 13.20
C ALA A 193 -17.88 17.04 13.32
N GLU A 194 -17.79 17.61 14.52
CA GLU A 194 -17.17 18.91 14.77
C GLU A 194 -15.67 18.92 14.38
N ARG A 195 -14.95 17.83 14.68
CA ARG A 195 -13.53 17.69 14.32
C ARG A 195 -13.33 17.41 12.83
N LEU A 196 -14.23 16.66 12.20
CA LEU A 196 -14.16 16.34 10.78
C LEU A 196 -14.49 17.51 9.88
N ALA A 197 -15.52 18.32 10.25
CA ALA A 197 -16.07 19.37 9.40
C ALA A 197 -15.04 20.31 8.76
N PRO A 198 -14.04 20.85 9.46
CA PRO A 198 -13.05 21.77 8.89
C PRO A 198 -12.08 21.09 7.92
N MET A 199 -11.95 19.76 7.95
CA MET A 199 -11.06 18.99 7.09
C MET A 199 -11.74 18.54 5.79
N ILE A 200 -13.09 18.54 5.74
CA ILE A 200 -13.86 18.00 4.62
C ILE A 200 -13.78 18.93 3.40
N VAL A 201 -13.37 18.38 2.27
CA VAL A 201 -13.24 19.11 1.01
C VAL A 201 -13.75 18.29 -0.18
N ASP A 202 -14.03 18.96 -1.29
CA ASP A 202 -14.08 18.34 -2.61
C ASP A 202 -12.63 18.07 -3.07
N SER A 203 -12.10 16.90 -2.72
CA SER A 203 -10.71 16.54 -3.03
C SER A 203 -10.44 16.46 -4.53
N THR A 204 -11.43 16.07 -5.33
CA THR A 204 -11.30 16.05 -6.80
C THR A 204 -11.02 17.44 -7.34
N ARG A 205 -11.78 18.44 -6.92
CA ARG A 205 -11.56 19.82 -7.30
C ARG A 205 -10.22 20.34 -6.81
N VAL A 206 -9.92 20.18 -5.52
CA VAL A 206 -8.66 20.64 -4.89
C VAL A 206 -7.44 20.13 -5.65
N LEU A 207 -7.38 18.83 -5.96
CA LEU A 207 -6.23 18.23 -6.62
C LEU A 207 -6.11 18.62 -8.10
N ASN A 208 -7.24 18.74 -8.81
CA ASN A 208 -7.19 19.16 -10.22
C ASN A 208 -6.83 20.64 -10.35
N GLU A 209 -7.36 21.52 -9.49
CA GLU A 209 -6.95 22.93 -9.44
C GLU A 209 -5.47 23.10 -9.08
N ALA A 210 -4.91 22.24 -8.18
CA ALA A 210 -3.48 22.22 -7.89
C ALA A 210 -2.65 21.89 -9.15
N LEU A 211 -3.03 20.85 -9.87
CA LEU A 211 -2.37 20.49 -11.13
C LEU A 211 -2.53 21.59 -12.21
N ASP A 212 -3.63 22.35 -12.22
CA ASP A 212 -3.83 23.48 -13.12
C ASP A 212 -2.94 24.69 -12.79
N ARG A 213 -2.49 24.79 -11.53
CA ARG A 213 -1.49 25.77 -11.06
C ARG A 213 -0.05 25.27 -11.17
N ASP A 214 0.16 24.16 -11.86
CA ASP A 214 1.47 23.51 -11.99
C ASP A 214 2.08 23.02 -10.65
N GLU A 215 1.27 22.74 -9.65
CA GLU A 215 1.69 22.14 -8.38
C GLU A 215 1.87 20.62 -8.52
N VAL A 216 2.81 20.04 -7.76
CA VAL A 216 3.15 18.62 -7.83
C VAL A 216 2.24 17.82 -6.89
N VAL A 217 1.50 16.85 -7.44
CA VAL A 217 0.63 15.96 -6.68
C VAL A 217 1.22 14.55 -6.64
N LEU A 218 1.58 14.07 -5.45
CA LEU A 218 2.07 12.72 -5.20
C LEU A 218 0.95 11.84 -4.63
N MET A 219 0.61 10.75 -5.31
CA MET A 219 -0.33 9.74 -4.83
C MET A 219 0.42 8.57 -4.23
N GLU A 220 0.30 8.40 -2.92
CA GLU A 220 0.94 7.33 -2.15
C GLU A 220 0.01 6.13 -2.05
N GLY A 221 0.21 5.10 -2.87
CA GLY A 221 -0.57 3.86 -2.84
C GLY A 221 -0.40 3.08 -1.53
N GLY A 222 -1.51 2.64 -0.95
CA GLY A 222 -1.52 1.64 0.12
C GLY A 222 -1.29 0.24 -0.47
N GLN A 223 -0.94 -0.73 0.35
CA GLN A 223 -0.71 -2.14 -0.03
C GLN A 223 0.22 -2.31 -1.26
N ALA A 224 -0.13 -3.17 -2.24
CA ALA A 224 0.69 -3.41 -3.43
C ALA A 224 -0.09 -4.07 -4.56
N THR A 225 0.47 -4.10 -5.76
CA THR A 225 -0.13 -4.61 -6.99
C THR A 225 -0.71 -6.01 -6.86
N PHE A 226 0.02 -6.97 -6.25
CA PHE A 226 -0.48 -8.34 -6.12
C PHE A 226 -1.40 -8.57 -4.93
N LEU A 227 -1.76 -7.50 -4.22
CA LEU A 227 -2.87 -7.45 -3.26
C LEU A 227 -4.10 -6.73 -3.84
N ASP A 228 -4.08 -6.32 -5.10
CA ASP A 228 -5.22 -5.69 -5.79
C ASP A 228 -6.38 -6.70 -5.93
N VAL A 229 -7.62 -6.24 -5.70
CA VAL A 229 -8.81 -7.11 -5.70
C VAL A 229 -9.09 -7.72 -7.08
N ASP A 230 -8.71 -7.03 -8.16
CA ASP A 230 -8.94 -7.48 -9.55
C ASP A 230 -7.72 -8.18 -10.14
N HIS A 231 -6.50 -7.69 -9.86
CA HIS A 231 -5.26 -8.12 -10.49
C HIS A 231 -4.33 -8.94 -9.58
N GLY A 232 -4.65 -9.02 -8.29
CA GLY A 232 -3.83 -9.72 -7.30
C GLY A 232 -4.11 -11.21 -7.20
N THR A 233 -3.50 -11.82 -6.18
CA THR A 233 -3.60 -13.26 -5.90
C THR A 233 -4.89 -13.59 -5.14
N TYR A 234 -6.04 -13.34 -5.74
CA TYR A 234 -7.36 -13.58 -5.18
C TYR A 234 -7.52 -15.03 -4.69
N PRO A 235 -8.12 -15.32 -3.49
CA PRO A 235 -8.78 -14.35 -2.61
C PRO A 235 -7.85 -13.67 -1.59
N PHE A 236 -6.53 -13.94 -1.61
CA PHE A 236 -5.55 -13.40 -0.67
C PHE A 236 -5.10 -12.01 -1.09
N VAL A 237 -6.03 -11.07 -1.07
CA VAL A 237 -5.91 -9.68 -1.55
C VAL A 237 -6.55 -8.72 -0.57
N THR A 238 -6.33 -7.42 -0.75
CA THR A 238 -7.11 -6.36 -0.09
C THR A 238 -8.43 -6.13 -0.83
N SER A 239 -9.36 -5.40 -0.23
CA SER A 239 -10.65 -5.06 -0.85
C SER A 239 -10.61 -3.77 -1.67
N SER A 240 -9.43 -3.25 -1.95
CA SER A 240 -9.22 -2.04 -2.75
C SER A 240 -8.34 -2.32 -3.97
N ASN A 241 -8.17 -1.30 -4.81
CA ASN A 241 -7.29 -1.35 -5.98
C ASN A 241 -6.01 -0.53 -5.72
N PRO A 242 -4.94 -1.13 -5.15
CA PRO A 242 -3.66 -0.47 -4.91
C PRO A 242 -2.76 -0.43 -6.16
N THR A 243 -3.35 -0.18 -7.31
CA THR A 243 -2.69 0.02 -8.61
C THR A 243 -2.72 1.49 -9.02
N ALA A 244 -1.96 1.87 -10.04
CA ALA A 244 -1.97 3.23 -10.58
C ALA A 244 -3.36 3.63 -11.09
N GLY A 245 -4.10 2.69 -11.72
CA GLY A 245 -5.50 2.90 -12.09
C GLY A 245 -6.40 3.17 -10.88
N GLY A 246 -6.20 2.41 -9.79
CA GLY A 246 -6.91 2.63 -8.53
C GLY A 246 -6.56 3.97 -7.87
N ALA A 247 -5.33 4.45 -8.02
CA ALA A 247 -4.93 5.77 -7.53
C ALA A 247 -5.67 6.89 -8.26
N SER A 248 -5.82 6.80 -9.58
CA SER A 248 -6.64 7.74 -10.37
C SER A 248 -8.09 7.79 -9.87
N VAL A 249 -8.74 6.64 -9.73
CA VAL A 249 -10.13 6.55 -9.22
C VAL A 249 -10.23 7.08 -7.80
N GLY A 250 -9.29 6.72 -6.93
CA GLY A 250 -9.33 7.04 -5.50
C GLY A 250 -8.94 8.47 -5.13
N SER A 251 -8.33 9.22 -6.05
CA SER A 251 -8.00 10.64 -5.90
C SER A 251 -8.94 11.57 -6.66
N GLY A 252 -9.58 11.07 -7.73
CA GLY A 252 -10.34 11.87 -8.68
C GLY A 252 -9.47 12.64 -9.69
N VAL A 253 -8.19 12.28 -9.80
CA VAL A 253 -7.28 12.80 -10.83
C VAL A 253 -7.41 11.96 -12.10
N GLY A 254 -7.66 12.61 -13.23
CA GLY A 254 -7.80 11.91 -14.52
C GLY A 254 -6.52 11.16 -14.91
N PRO A 255 -6.63 9.96 -15.54
CA PRO A 255 -5.46 9.14 -15.85
C PRO A 255 -4.46 9.82 -16.77
N THR A 256 -4.90 10.70 -17.67
CA THR A 256 -4.03 11.45 -18.59
C THR A 256 -3.22 12.57 -17.92
N ARG A 257 -3.53 12.88 -16.68
CA ARG A 257 -2.76 13.85 -15.87
C ARG A 257 -1.65 13.18 -15.06
N ILE A 258 -1.67 11.84 -14.96
CA ILE A 258 -0.61 11.06 -14.33
C ILE A 258 0.54 10.95 -15.32
N THR A 259 1.64 11.59 -15.01
CA THR A 259 2.83 11.64 -15.89
C THR A 259 3.88 10.63 -15.47
N ARG A 260 3.89 10.20 -14.19
CA ARG A 260 4.82 9.21 -13.68
C ARG A 260 4.12 8.19 -12.79
N VAL A 261 4.52 6.94 -12.96
CA VAL A 261 4.14 5.83 -12.09
C VAL A 261 5.40 5.12 -11.64
N ILE A 262 5.71 5.24 -10.35
CA ILE A 262 6.92 4.69 -9.74
C ILE A 262 6.57 3.39 -9.03
N GLY A 263 7.10 2.28 -9.53
CA GLY A 263 6.99 0.97 -8.91
C GLY A 263 8.07 0.78 -7.84
N ILE A 264 7.66 0.44 -6.61
CA ILE A 264 8.60 0.13 -5.54
C ILE A 264 8.74 -1.39 -5.42
N GLN A 265 9.97 -1.89 -5.50
CA GLN A 265 10.30 -3.30 -5.35
C GLN A 265 11.46 -3.47 -4.38
N LYS A 266 11.45 -4.56 -3.60
CA LYS A 266 12.66 -5.01 -2.92
C LYS A 266 13.56 -5.78 -3.89
N ALA A 267 14.85 -5.76 -3.66
CA ALA A 267 15.81 -6.61 -4.37
C ALA A 267 15.59 -8.12 -4.15
N TYR A 268 14.66 -8.49 -3.31
CA TYR A 268 14.11 -9.82 -3.05
C TYR A 268 12.60 -9.70 -2.83
N THR A 269 11.89 -10.75 -2.44
CA THR A 269 10.44 -10.69 -2.27
C THR A 269 10.04 -11.03 -0.84
N THR A 270 9.00 -10.35 -0.33
CA THR A 270 8.37 -10.69 0.94
C THR A 270 6.86 -10.72 0.81
N ARG A 271 6.21 -11.53 1.66
CA ARG A 271 4.76 -11.60 1.74
C ARG A 271 4.30 -11.72 3.18
N VAL A 272 3.22 -11.02 3.52
CA VAL A 272 2.48 -11.21 4.78
C VAL A 272 1.20 -11.98 4.50
N GLY A 273 0.83 -12.89 5.42
CA GLY A 273 -0.40 -13.67 5.32
C GLY A 273 -0.32 -14.88 4.38
N ALA A 274 -1.48 -15.47 4.12
CA ALA A 274 -1.62 -16.64 3.28
C ALA A 274 -1.56 -16.32 1.78
N GLY A 275 -1.61 -17.35 0.96
CA GLY A 275 -1.63 -17.25 -0.49
C GLY A 275 -0.35 -17.72 -1.16
N PRO A 276 -0.33 -17.83 -2.51
CA PRO A 276 0.79 -18.33 -3.27
C PRO A 276 2.02 -17.43 -3.17
N PHE A 277 3.19 -18.05 -3.16
CA PHE A 277 4.48 -17.38 -3.15
C PHE A 277 5.51 -18.31 -3.80
N PRO A 278 5.59 -18.38 -5.14
CA PRO A 278 6.42 -19.37 -5.84
C PRO A 278 7.89 -19.35 -5.45
N THR A 279 8.45 -18.17 -5.16
CA THR A 279 9.87 -18.02 -4.80
C THR A 279 10.14 -18.10 -3.30
N GLU A 280 9.16 -18.51 -2.47
CA GLU A 280 9.32 -18.59 -1.01
C GLU A 280 10.43 -19.53 -0.59
N LEU A 281 11.22 -19.13 0.41
CA LEU A 281 12.32 -19.89 0.98
C LEU A 281 11.94 -20.38 2.39
N PHE A 282 12.10 -21.68 2.60
CA PHE A 282 11.81 -22.36 3.86
C PHE A 282 13.08 -22.83 4.60
N ASP A 283 14.24 -22.47 4.09
CA ASP A 283 15.56 -22.87 4.54
C ASP A 283 16.28 -21.75 5.35
N GLU A 284 17.56 -22.01 5.65
CA GLU A 284 18.43 -21.06 6.36
C GLU A 284 18.59 -19.75 5.59
N MET A 285 18.53 -19.77 4.26
CA MET A 285 18.64 -18.60 3.42
C MET A 285 17.41 -17.67 3.60
N GLY A 286 16.21 -18.24 3.65
CA GLY A 286 14.99 -17.49 3.94
C GLY A 286 15.04 -16.82 5.31
N GLU A 287 15.59 -17.52 6.31
CA GLU A 287 15.78 -16.96 7.65
C GLU A 287 16.87 -15.88 7.68
N GLN A 288 17.93 -16.03 6.91
CA GLN A 288 18.99 -15.02 6.76
C GLN A 288 18.41 -13.74 6.15
N LEU A 289 17.68 -13.81 5.04
CA LEU A 289 17.03 -12.66 4.41
C LEU A 289 16.07 -11.97 5.39
N ARG A 290 15.31 -12.73 6.18
CA ARG A 290 14.40 -12.19 7.19
C ARG A 290 15.13 -11.40 8.27
N LYS A 291 16.20 -11.95 8.83
CA LYS A 291 16.98 -11.31 9.90
C LYS A 291 17.73 -10.08 9.38
N THR A 292 18.48 -10.22 8.29
CA THR A 292 19.28 -9.13 7.71
C THR A 292 18.37 -8.00 7.21
N GLY A 293 17.26 -8.36 6.56
CA GLY A 293 16.28 -7.39 6.06
C GLY A 293 15.36 -6.81 7.13
N GLY A 294 15.40 -7.29 8.38
CA GLY A 294 14.46 -6.86 9.42
C GLY A 294 13.00 -7.14 9.06
N GLU A 295 12.72 -8.29 8.42
CA GLU A 295 11.42 -8.59 7.85
C GLU A 295 10.43 -9.09 8.91
N PHE A 296 9.98 -8.14 9.74
CA PHE A 296 8.96 -8.33 10.78
C PHE A 296 7.88 -7.27 10.64
N GLY A 297 6.65 -7.64 10.95
CA GLY A 297 5.50 -6.72 10.89
C GLY A 297 5.61 -5.64 11.97
N VAL A 298 5.53 -4.37 11.57
CA VAL A 298 5.64 -3.22 12.48
C VAL A 298 4.65 -3.29 13.63
N ASN A 299 3.38 -3.59 13.34
CA ASN A 299 2.30 -3.62 14.34
C ASN A 299 2.23 -4.90 15.17
N THR A 300 2.75 -6.02 14.67
CA THR A 300 2.51 -7.36 15.27
C THR A 300 3.78 -8.10 15.62
N GLY A 301 4.95 -7.62 15.19
CA GLY A 301 6.21 -8.35 15.27
C GLY A 301 6.23 -9.68 14.50
N ARG A 302 5.16 -10.00 13.76
CA ARG A 302 5.04 -11.27 13.03
C ARG A 302 6.07 -11.36 11.92
N PRO A 303 6.81 -12.48 11.81
CA PRO A 303 7.78 -12.67 10.74
C PRO A 303 7.09 -12.68 9.38
N ARG A 304 7.70 -11.98 8.41
CA ARG A 304 7.29 -12.02 7.01
C ARG A 304 7.87 -13.27 6.35
N ARG A 305 7.14 -13.81 5.38
CA ARG A 305 7.63 -14.83 4.45
C ARG A 305 8.62 -14.14 3.52
N THR A 306 9.72 -14.79 3.22
CA THR A 306 10.82 -14.27 2.40
C THR A 306 11.09 -15.19 1.21
N GLY A 307 11.51 -14.63 0.09
CA GLY A 307 11.83 -15.38 -1.12
C GLY A 307 12.70 -14.58 -2.08
N TRP A 308 13.19 -15.21 -3.12
CA TRP A 308 14.00 -14.57 -4.14
C TRP A 308 13.20 -13.57 -4.99
N TYR A 309 13.89 -12.66 -5.66
CA TYR A 309 13.27 -11.72 -6.58
C TYR A 309 12.57 -12.48 -7.71
N ASP A 310 11.39 -12.02 -8.08
CA ASP A 310 10.52 -12.62 -9.08
C ASP A 310 10.34 -11.67 -10.27
N ALA A 311 11.09 -11.94 -11.34
CA ALA A 311 11.05 -11.12 -12.54
C ALA A 311 9.77 -11.32 -13.36
N VAL A 312 9.09 -12.46 -13.23
CA VAL A 312 7.78 -12.69 -13.87
C VAL A 312 6.75 -11.76 -13.26
N MET A 313 6.71 -11.69 -11.93
CA MET A 313 5.86 -10.75 -11.21
C MET A 313 6.23 -9.29 -11.51
N ALA A 314 7.53 -8.97 -11.58
CA ALA A 314 7.99 -7.62 -11.88
C ALA A 314 7.49 -7.13 -13.25
N ARG A 315 7.57 -7.96 -14.29
CA ARG A 315 7.00 -7.66 -15.62
C ARG A 315 5.51 -7.47 -15.59
N GLN A 316 4.79 -8.34 -14.87
CA GLN A 316 3.34 -8.24 -14.74
C GLN A 316 2.92 -6.97 -13.98
N ALA A 317 3.62 -6.62 -12.91
CA ALA A 317 3.37 -5.38 -12.18
C ALA A 317 3.62 -4.14 -13.05
N ALA A 318 4.70 -4.13 -13.83
CA ALA A 318 5.01 -3.06 -14.78
C ALA A 318 3.90 -2.89 -15.82
N ARG A 319 3.39 -4.00 -16.36
CA ARG A 319 2.28 -4.01 -17.34
C ARG A 319 0.97 -3.48 -16.76
N ILE A 320 0.58 -3.93 -15.56
CA ILE A 320 -0.68 -3.53 -14.90
C ILE A 320 -0.68 -2.04 -14.58
N ASN A 321 0.45 -1.52 -14.09
CA ASN A 321 0.54 -0.15 -13.61
C ASN A 321 1.05 0.85 -14.66
N GLY A 322 1.68 0.37 -15.75
CA GLY A 322 2.35 1.26 -16.70
C GLY A 322 3.53 1.99 -16.06
N PHE A 323 4.38 1.27 -15.31
CA PHE A 323 5.51 1.90 -14.64
C PHE A 323 6.39 2.68 -15.61
N THR A 324 6.66 3.93 -15.25
CA THR A 324 7.67 4.76 -15.92
C THR A 324 9.04 4.55 -15.29
N ASP A 325 9.07 4.23 -14.00
CA ASP A 325 10.27 4.12 -13.18
C ASP A 325 10.12 3.02 -12.14
N LEU A 326 11.23 2.37 -11.79
CA LEU A 326 11.35 1.49 -10.63
C LEU A 326 12.29 2.10 -9.60
N PHE A 327 11.94 1.92 -8.34
CA PHE A 327 12.79 2.13 -7.20
C PHE A 327 13.03 0.78 -6.52
N ILE A 328 14.26 0.27 -6.63
CA ILE A 328 14.68 -0.96 -5.95
C ILE A 328 15.12 -0.63 -4.53
N THR A 329 14.55 -1.28 -3.54
CA THR A 329 14.90 -1.10 -2.13
C THR A 329 15.66 -2.30 -1.58
N LYS A 330 16.40 -2.12 -0.50
CA LYS A 330 17.06 -3.19 0.26
C LYS A 330 18.09 -4.01 -0.54
N LEU A 331 18.81 -3.36 -1.44
CA LEU A 331 19.91 -4.01 -2.17
C LEU A 331 21.03 -4.44 -1.22
N ASP A 332 21.27 -3.67 -0.16
CA ASP A 332 22.22 -3.92 0.93
C ASP A 332 22.01 -5.27 1.63
N VAL A 333 20.77 -5.74 1.71
CA VAL A 333 20.41 -7.02 2.37
C VAL A 333 21.02 -8.24 1.67
N LEU A 334 21.34 -8.11 0.38
CA LEU A 334 21.96 -9.17 -0.42
C LEU A 334 23.50 -9.21 -0.31
N THR A 335 24.11 -8.26 0.39
CA THR A 335 25.57 -8.23 0.62
C THR A 335 26.01 -9.49 1.37
N GLY A 336 27.13 -10.08 0.96
CA GLY A 336 27.71 -11.30 1.55
C GLY A 336 27.22 -12.60 0.91
N LEU A 337 26.26 -12.53 0.00
CA LEU A 337 25.83 -13.72 -0.78
C LEU A 337 26.82 -14.00 -1.90
N ARG A 338 27.08 -15.28 -2.14
CA ARG A 338 27.94 -15.72 -3.27
C ARG A 338 27.19 -15.70 -4.59
N GLU A 339 25.94 -16.05 -4.54
CA GLU A 339 25.05 -16.22 -5.68
C GLU A 339 23.65 -15.74 -5.31
N ILE A 340 22.97 -15.06 -6.23
CA ILE A 340 21.64 -14.49 -6.05
C ILE A 340 20.75 -15.05 -7.15
N PRO A 341 19.85 -15.99 -6.84
CA PRO A 341 18.85 -16.49 -7.76
C PRO A 341 17.77 -15.45 -8.07
N VAL A 342 17.38 -15.34 -9.34
CA VAL A 342 16.24 -14.55 -9.81
C VAL A 342 15.28 -15.48 -10.54
N CYS A 343 14.01 -15.49 -10.15
CA CYS A 343 12.98 -16.24 -10.85
C CYS A 343 12.67 -15.57 -12.18
N VAL A 344 12.93 -16.28 -13.29
CA VAL A 344 12.75 -15.77 -14.66
C VAL A 344 11.54 -16.37 -15.37
N ALA A 345 11.05 -17.53 -14.89
CA ALA A 345 9.90 -18.25 -15.41
C ALA A 345 9.31 -19.13 -14.31
N TYR A 346 8.13 -19.68 -14.56
CA TYR A 346 7.55 -20.75 -13.74
C TYR A 346 7.45 -22.05 -14.53
N GLU A 347 7.40 -23.17 -13.81
CA GLU A 347 7.06 -24.47 -14.33
C GLU A 347 5.82 -25.00 -13.60
N VAL A 348 4.82 -25.45 -14.34
CA VAL A 348 3.59 -26.07 -13.83
C VAL A 348 3.32 -27.31 -14.65
N ASP A 349 3.25 -28.49 -14.03
CA ASP A 349 3.00 -29.77 -14.68
C ASP A 349 3.92 -30.04 -15.88
N GLY A 350 5.21 -29.64 -15.78
CA GLY A 350 6.21 -29.80 -16.84
C GLY A 350 6.10 -28.78 -17.99
N GLN A 351 5.16 -27.82 -17.90
CA GLN A 351 5.06 -26.74 -18.86
C GLN A 351 5.71 -25.46 -18.28
N ARG A 352 6.58 -24.84 -19.09
CA ARG A 352 7.23 -23.56 -18.75
C ARG A 352 6.33 -22.38 -19.11
N PHE A 353 6.24 -21.43 -18.18
CA PHE A 353 5.53 -20.15 -18.31
C PHE A 353 6.51 -19.00 -18.10
N ASP A 354 6.76 -18.20 -19.13
CA ASP A 354 7.58 -17.00 -19.03
C ASP A 354 6.75 -15.77 -18.54
N GLU A 355 5.42 -15.92 -18.45
CA GLU A 355 4.46 -14.98 -17.93
C GLU A 355 3.71 -15.59 -16.74
N MET A 356 2.99 -14.76 -15.96
CA MET A 356 2.15 -15.29 -14.88
C MET A 356 1.07 -16.22 -15.44
N PRO A 357 0.90 -17.42 -14.86
CA PRO A 357 -0.18 -18.32 -15.25
C PRO A 357 -1.54 -17.65 -15.13
N MET A 358 -2.42 -17.90 -16.08
CA MET A 358 -3.75 -17.31 -16.13
C MET A 358 -4.63 -17.76 -14.94
N THR A 359 -4.48 -19.01 -14.51
CA THR A 359 -5.30 -19.57 -13.45
C THR A 359 -4.62 -19.46 -12.09
N GLN A 360 -5.42 -19.23 -11.04
CA GLN A 360 -4.92 -19.24 -9.66
C GLN A 360 -4.37 -20.61 -9.26
N SER A 361 -4.98 -21.70 -9.79
CA SER A 361 -4.52 -23.06 -9.53
C SER A 361 -3.09 -23.26 -10.01
N ASP A 362 -2.81 -22.87 -11.26
CA ASP A 362 -1.47 -23.00 -11.84
C ASP A 362 -0.45 -22.15 -11.08
N PHE A 363 -0.84 -20.93 -10.71
CA PHE A 363 0.03 -20.06 -9.92
C PHE A 363 0.32 -20.60 -8.50
N HIS A 364 -0.65 -21.29 -7.89
CA HIS A 364 -0.43 -21.98 -6.60
C HIS A 364 0.54 -23.15 -6.69
N HIS A 365 0.62 -23.82 -7.83
CA HIS A 365 1.49 -24.96 -8.06
C HIS A 365 2.78 -24.59 -8.80
N ALA A 366 2.92 -23.32 -9.16
CA ALA A 366 4.08 -22.83 -9.91
C ALA A 366 5.39 -23.07 -9.15
N GLN A 367 6.33 -23.71 -9.82
CA GLN A 367 7.70 -23.87 -9.36
C GLN A 367 8.58 -22.82 -10.05
N PRO A 368 9.41 -22.07 -9.31
CA PRO A 368 10.24 -21.03 -9.90
C PRO A 368 11.40 -21.66 -10.71
N VAL A 369 11.64 -21.10 -11.89
CA VAL A 369 12.82 -21.37 -12.69
C VAL A 369 13.81 -20.23 -12.48
N TYR A 370 14.99 -20.53 -11.97
CA TYR A 370 15.96 -19.53 -11.58
C TYR A 370 17.07 -19.33 -12.61
N GLU A 371 17.51 -18.08 -12.76
CA GLU A 371 18.79 -17.68 -13.30
C GLU A 371 19.64 -17.13 -12.16
N ASN A 372 20.90 -17.57 -12.07
CA ASN A 372 21.78 -17.25 -10.96
C ASN A 372 22.74 -16.11 -11.34
N PHE A 373 22.84 -15.11 -10.47
CA PHE A 373 23.73 -13.96 -10.61
C PHE A 373 24.84 -14.04 -9.57
N PRO A 374 26.09 -13.66 -9.92
CA PRO A 374 27.16 -13.53 -8.94
C PRO A 374 26.81 -12.49 -7.88
N GLY A 375 26.99 -12.84 -6.62
CA GLY A 375 26.82 -11.91 -5.51
C GLY A 375 28.06 -11.02 -5.28
N TRP A 376 28.01 -10.25 -4.21
CA TRP A 376 29.11 -9.36 -3.79
C TRP A 376 29.28 -9.41 -2.26
N THR A 377 30.48 -9.06 -1.80
CA THR A 377 30.84 -9.09 -0.37
C THR A 377 31.13 -7.71 0.19
N GLU A 378 31.30 -6.72 -0.67
CA GLU A 378 31.61 -5.35 -0.30
C GLU A 378 30.38 -4.68 0.32
N ASP A 379 30.61 -3.90 1.36
CA ASP A 379 29.57 -3.06 1.95
C ASP A 379 29.18 -1.95 0.97
N ILE A 380 27.90 -1.90 0.61
CA ILE A 380 27.33 -0.92 -0.34
C ILE A 380 26.54 0.19 0.36
N THR A 381 26.43 0.19 1.68
CA THR A 381 25.62 1.19 2.42
C THR A 381 26.10 2.63 2.23
N GLY A 382 27.39 2.80 1.92
CA GLY A 382 28.00 4.09 1.60
C GLY A 382 27.87 4.54 0.15
N ALA A 383 27.33 3.71 -0.75
CA ALA A 383 27.20 4.05 -2.17
C ALA A 383 26.17 5.18 -2.39
N ARG A 384 26.53 6.17 -3.24
CA ARG A 384 25.65 7.31 -3.60
C ARG A 384 25.50 7.49 -5.11
N ALA A 385 26.30 6.78 -5.91
CA ALA A 385 26.24 6.72 -7.36
C ALA A 385 26.30 5.26 -7.83
N LEU A 386 25.88 4.98 -9.06
CA LEU A 386 25.94 3.62 -9.63
C LEU A 386 27.39 3.09 -9.70
N GLU A 387 28.33 4.00 -9.92
CA GLU A 387 29.76 3.71 -10.02
C GLU A 387 30.36 3.24 -8.69
N ASP A 388 29.74 3.61 -7.55
CA ASP A 388 30.17 3.18 -6.22
C ASP A 388 29.80 1.72 -5.92
N LEU A 389 28.87 1.13 -6.71
CA LEU A 389 28.47 -0.25 -6.54
C LEU A 389 29.55 -1.20 -7.09
N PRO A 390 29.82 -2.33 -6.40
CA PRO A 390 30.62 -3.41 -6.93
C PRO A 390 30.10 -3.88 -8.29
N THR A 391 30.98 -4.36 -9.15
CA THR A 391 30.63 -4.81 -10.51
C THR A 391 29.45 -5.77 -10.54
N ASN A 392 29.42 -6.74 -9.61
CA ASN A 392 28.34 -7.73 -9.56
C ASN A 392 27.01 -7.10 -9.08
N ALA A 393 27.04 -6.17 -8.11
CA ALA A 393 25.85 -5.48 -7.64
C ALA A 393 25.23 -4.62 -8.76
N ARG A 394 26.07 -3.92 -9.52
CA ARG A 394 25.63 -3.16 -10.69
C ARG A 394 25.05 -4.06 -11.78
N ALA A 395 25.73 -5.14 -12.12
CA ALA A 395 25.24 -6.13 -13.09
C ALA A 395 23.89 -6.73 -12.66
N TYR A 396 23.71 -6.98 -11.35
CA TYR A 396 22.43 -7.44 -10.81
C TYR A 396 21.31 -6.41 -11.03
N VAL A 397 21.54 -5.13 -10.71
CA VAL A 397 20.57 -4.04 -10.94
C VAL A 397 20.23 -3.91 -12.43
N GLU A 398 21.23 -3.94 -13.32
CA GLU A 398 21.02 -3.90 -14.77
C GLU A 398 20.20 -5.10 -15.27
N ALA A 399 20.41 -6.28 -14.69
CA ALA A 399 19.62 -7.46 -15.00
C ALA A 399 18.16 -7.31 -14.56
N LEU A 400 17.90 -6.77 -13.35
CA LEU A 400 16.54 -6.48 -12.87
C LEU A 400 15.83 -5.47 -13.78
N GLU A 401 16.52 -4.42 -14.20
CA GLU A 401 15.99 -3.42 -15.15
C GLU A 401 15.56 -4.10 -16.46
N LYS A 402 16.44 -4.90 -17.05
CA LYS A 402 16.16 -5.62 -18.29
C LYS A 402 15.02 -6.62 -18.14
N MET A 403 14.98 -7.38 -17.03
CA MET A 403 13.98 -8.42 -16.78
C MET A 403 12.61 -7.85 -16.45
N SER A 404 12.52 -6.73 -15.76
CA SER A 404 11.26 -6.06 -15.46
C SER A 404 10.68 -5.31 -16.66
N GLY A 405 11.52 -4.94 -17.62
CA GLY A 405 11.17 -4.11 -18.77
C GLY A 405 10.89 -2.64 -18.40
N CYS A 406 11.35 -2.20 -17.23
CA CYS A 406 11.15 -0.85 -16.74
C CYS A 406 12.48 -0.31 -16.16
N ARG A 407 12.82 0.95 -16.46
CA ARG A 407 14.06 1.59 -16.01
C ARG A 407 14.11 1.71 -14.49
N ILE A 408 15.26 1.46 -13.90
CA ILE A 408 15.51 1.66 -12.48
C ILE A 408 16.07 3.08 -12.28
N SER A 409 15.31 3.92 -11.58
CA SER A 409 15.62 5.33 -11.38
C SER A 409 16.13 5.65 -9.96
N ALA A 410 15.92 4.73 -8.99
CA ALA A 410 16.48 4.85 -7.65
C ALA A 410 16.79 3.47 -7.06
N ILE A 411 17.80 3.41 -6.18
CA ILE A 411 18.27 2.19 -5.53
C ILE A 411 18.53 2.49 -4.05
N GLY A 412 17.80 1.81 -3.16
CA GLY A 412 18.03 1.88 -1.71
C GLY A 412 19.10 0.90 -1.28
N VAL A 413 20.16 1.43 -0.65
CA VAL A 413 21.33 0.71 -0.16
C VAL A 413 21.43 0.73 1.37
N GLY A 414 20.38 1.13 2.06
CA GLY A 414 20.26 1.18 3.52
C GLY A 414 18.87 1.66 3.94
N PRO A 415 18.60 1.81 5.25
CA PRO A 415 17.28 2.13 5.77
C PRO A 415 16.86 3.59 5.57
N ASP A 416 17.81 4.56 5.65
CA ASP A 416 17.50 5.97 5.64
C ASP A 416 17.28 6.49 4.21
N ARG A 417 16.59 7.62 4.07
CA ARG A 417 16.35 8.23 2.76
C ARG A 417 17.66 8.61 2.05
N ASP A 418 18.66 9.04 2.80
CA ASP A 418 19.97 9.42 2.28
C ASP A 418 20.79 8.19 1.81
N ASP A 419 20.40 6.97 2.22
CA ASP A 419 20.95 5.71 1.72
C ASP A 419 20.29 5.30 0.40
N THR A 420 20.21 6.26 -0.52
CA THR A 420 19.57 6.05 -1.83
C THR A 420 20.47 6.60 -2.94
N ILE A 421 20.77 5.74 -3.90
CA ILE A 421 21.35 6.14 -5.18
C ILE A 421 20.21 6.63 -6.07
N VAL A 422 20.20 7.92 -6.39
CA VAL A 422 19.25 8.51 -7.34
C VAL A 422 19.92 8.52 -8.72
N VAL A 423 19.49 7.59 -9.59
CA VAL A 423 20.01 7.45 -10.95
C VAL A 423 19.38 8.47 -11.88
N ARG A 424 18.07 8.74 -11.66
CA ARG A 424 17.29 9.73 -12.43
C ARG A 424 16.33 10.45 -11.50
N ASP A 425 16.05 11.70 -11.81
CA ASP A 425 15.05 12.45 -11.03
C ASP A 425 13.67 11.79 -11.16
N LEU A 426 13.01 11.56 -10.03
CA LEU A 426 11.71 10.92 -9.97
C LEU A 426 10.53 11.91 -10.14
N ILE A 427 10.79 13.22 -10.16
CA ILE A 427 9.79 14.29 -10.34
C ILE A 427 9.96 14.98 -11.69
N ALA A 428 11.15 15.45 -11.97
CA ALA A 428 11.46 16.11 -13.24
C ALA A 428 11.84 15.10 -14.34
N ASP A 429 11.62 15.47 -15.61
CA ASP A 429 12.08 14.66 -16.76
C ASP A 429 13.57 14.84 -17.03
#